data_14d249d3bbbce93c942304a743448199
#
_entry.id   14d249d3bbbce93c942304a743448199
#
_cell.length_a   1.000
_cell.length_b   1.000
_cell.length_c   1.000
_cell.angle_alpha   90.00
_cell.angle_beta   90.00
_cell.angle_gamma   90.00
#
_symmetry.space_group_name_H-M   'P 1'
#
loop_
_entity.id
_entity.type
_entity.pdbx_description
1 polymer ?
#
loop_
_entity_poly.entity_id
_entity_poly.type
_entity_poly.pdbx_seq_one_letter_code
_entity_poly.pdbx_strand_id
1 'polypeptide(L)'
;MPVLIGMFFYQSGCESVSKDTLTIAASANMQYAMEELIARFKEESGISCELIVGSSGKLTAQIVEGAPFDLFFSADMKYPRAIYEKGLTSGPPRIYAYGYLVFWSLDQGLELTNEGLLGEEVRHIATANPETAPYGRAAEDLLKGMGIFEKIESKLVFGESVAQTNQFILSGTAEVGLTARSVVSAPEAKGKGQWRAADATLYEPIAQGLVHLKQRNPEKEKWAREFDDFLRSQ
;
A
#
# COMPACT_ATOMS: atom_id res chain seq x y z
N MET A 1 -51.10 31.46 -18.63
CA MET A 1 -50.44 30.81 -17.45
C MET A 1 -49.02 30.44 -17.86
N PRO A 2 -48.00 31.10 -17.37
CA PRO A 2 -46.62 30.67 -17.63
C PRO A 2 -46.17 29.58 -16.62
N VAL A 3 -45.64 28.49 -17.14
CA VAL A 3 -45.04 27.41 -16.36
C VAL A 3 -43.61 27.81 -16.00
N LEU A 4 -43.34 27.98 -14.69
CA LEU A 4 -42.02 28.21 -14.17
C LEU A 4 -41.30 26.86 -14.08
N ILE A 5 -40.27 26.63 -14.91
CA ILE A 5 -39.36 25.50 -14.84
C ILE A 5 -38.29 25.86 -13.80
N GLY A 6 -38.38 25.25 -12.62
CA GLY A 6 -37.37 25.36 -11.58
C GLY A 6 -36.12 24.58 -11.98
N MET A 7 -35.03 25.29 -12.20
CA MET A 7 -33.70 24.71 -12.45
C MET A 7 -33.07 24.34 -11.10
N PHE A 8 -33.06 23.05 -10.75
CA PHE A 8 -32.32 22.53 -9.58
C PHE A 8 -30.82 22.49 -9.95
N PHE A 9 -30.05 23.37 -9.36
CA PHE A 9 -28.58 23.27 -9.36
C PHE A 9 -28.18 22.18 -8.34
N TYR A 10 -27.69 21.06 -8.84
CA TYR A 10 -26.91 20.10 -8.03
C TYR A 10 -25.57 20.75 -7.73
N GLN A 11 -25.38 21.23 -6.52
CA GLN A 11 -24.07 21.55 -6.01
C GLN A 11 -23.36 20.23 -5.68
N SER A 12 -22.43 19.81 -6.54
CA SER A 12 -21.44 18.79 -6.20
C SER A 12 -20.54 19.37 -5.10
N GLY A 13 -20.80 19.01 -3.86
CA GLY A 13 -19.92 19.32 -2.75
C GLY A 13 -18.59 18.61 -2.96
N CYS A 14 -17.53 19.37 -3.28
CA CYS A 14 -16.19 18.93 -2.99
C CYS A 14 -16.09 18.74 -1.48
N GLU A 15 -15.95 17.51 -0.99
CA GLU A 15 -15.60 17.26 0.41
C GLU A 15 -14.27 17.96 0.68
N SER A 16 -14.33 19.08 1.37
CA SER A 16 -13.16 19.76 1.88
C SER A 16 -12.52 18.86 2.94
N VAL A 17 -11.29 18.40 2.70
CA VAL A 17 -10.42 17.80 3.74
C VAL A 17 -10.53 18.67 4.99
N SER A 18 -11.01 18.10 6.10
CA SER A 18 -11.24 18.89 7.30
C SER A 18 -9.91 19.44 7.80
N LYS A 19 -9.88 20.73 8.17
CA LYS A 19 -8.67 21.40 8.67
C LYS A 19 -8.11 20.76 9.94
N ASP A 20 -8.91 19.93 10.59
CA ASP A 20 -8.67 19.34 11.91
C ASP A 20 -8.33 17.84 11.88
N THR A 21 -7.83 17.33 10.74
CA THR A 21 -7.52 15.91 10.56
C THR A 21 -6.12 15.75 9.98
N LEU A 22 -5.32 14.85 10.56
CA LEU A 22 -4.01 14.45 10.02
C LEU A 22 -4.22 13.50 8.85
N THR A 23 -3.76 13.85 7.65
CA THR A 23 -3.94 13.03 6.45
C THR A 23 -2.69 12.20 6.17
N ILE A 24 -2.83 10.88 6.26
CA ILE A 24 -1.74 9.91 6.13
C ILE A 24 -1.89 9.18 4.80
N ALA A 25 -0.95 9.40 3.88
CA ALA A 25 -0.82 8.60 2.68
C ALA A 25 0.02 7.36 2.97
N ALA A 26 -0.52 6.16 2.77
CA ALA A 26 0.20 4.92 3.05
C ALA A 26 0.12 3.91 1.90
N SER A 27 1.25 3.27 1.63
CA SER A 27 1.29 2.13 0.72
C SER A 27 0.39 1.00 1.19
N ALA A 28 -0.28 0.36 0.24
CA ALA A 28 -1.36 -0.60 0.48
C ALA A 28 -0.94 -1.85 1.28
N ASN A 29 0.35 -2.17 1.32
CA ASN A 29 0.87 -3.23 2.20
C ASN A 29 0.73 -2.90 3.70
N MET A 30 0.57 -1.61 4.03
CA MET A 30 0.43 -1.12 5.41
C MET A 30 -1.03 -0.87 5.81
N GLN A 31 -2.00 -1.09 4.92
CA GLN A 31 -3.39 -0.72 5.15
C GLN A 31 -3.89 -1.16 6.53
N TYR A 32 -3.91 -2.46 6.81
CA TYR A 32 -4.46 -3.00 8.06
C TYR A 32 -3.67 -2.54 9.30
N ALA A 33 -2.33 -2.58 9.21
CA ALA A 33 -1.50 -2.11 10.32
C ALA A 33 -1.70 -0.61 10.59
N MET A 34 -1.89 0.20 9.54
CA MET A 34 -2.11 1.63 9.68
C MET A 34 -3.49 1.94 10.24
N GLU A 35 -4.53 1.19 9.85
CA GLU A 35 -5.88 1.30 10.42
C GLU A 35 -5.85 1.05 11.93
N GLU A 36 -5.15 0.02 12.40
CA GLU A 36 -4.97 -0.27 13.83
C GLU A 36 -4.17 0.84 14.54
N LEU A 37 -3.04 1.26 13.97
CA LEU A 37 -2.20 2.32 14.53
C LEU A 37 -2.95 3.64 14.65
N ILE A 38 -3.75 4.02 13.66
CA ILE A 38 -4.57 5.23 13.66
C ILE A 38 -5.65 5.15 14.76
N ALA A 39 -6.30 4.00 14.91
CA ALA A 39 -7.32 3.83 15.95
C ALA A 39 -6.70 4.02 17.35
N ARG A 40 -5.55 3.38 17.62
CA ARG A 40 -4.83 3.51 18.89
C ARG A 40 -4.30 4.93 19.11
N PHE A 41 -3.71 5.56 18.09
CA PHE A 41 -3.25 6.95 18.19
C PHE A 41 -4.38 7.91 18.54
N LYS A 42 -5.55 7.72 17.92
CA LYS A 42 -6.73 8.53 18.22
C LYS A 42 -7.21 8.35 19.68
N GLU A 43 -7.16 7.12 20.19
CA GLU A 43 -7.52 6.85 21.60
C GLU A 43 -6.56 7.54 22.57
N GLU A 44 -5.25 7.55 22.27
CA GLU A 44 -4.22 8.11 23.15
C GLU A 44 -4.11 9.64 23.05
N SER A 45 -4.19 10.20 21.83
CA SER A 45 -3.92 11.64 21.58
C SER A 45 -5.17 12.49 21.39
N GLY A 46 -6.31 11.87 21.05
CA GLY A 46 -7.52 12.56 20.62
C GLY A 46 -7.46 13.10 19.17
N ILE A 47 -6.32 12.96 18.47
CA ILE A 47 -6.13 13.47 17.11
C ILE A 47 -6.79 12.53 16.10
N SER A 48 -7.65 13.09 15.24
CA SER A 48 -8.25 12.32 14.15
C SER A 48 -7.31 12.23 12.97
N CYS A 49 -7.24 11.03 12.37
CA CYS A 49 -6.46 10.77 11.15
C CYS A 49 -7.35 10.29 10.02
N GLU A 50 -7.02 10.70 8.80
CA GLU A 50 -7.57 10.18 7.56
C GLU A 50 -6.50 9.35 6.85
N LEU A 51 -6.84 8.13 6.45
CA LEU A 51 -5.93 7.22 5.77
C LEU A 51 -6.24 7.17 4.26
N ILE A 52 -5.26 7.51 3.44
CA ILE A 52 -5.33 7.38 1.98
C ILE A 52 -4.40 6.24 1.55
N VAL A 53 -4.98 5.20 0.98
CA VAL A 53 -4.24 3.97 0.60
C VAL A 53 -4.05 3.90 -0.91
N GLY A 54 -2.84 3.57 -1.35
CA GLY A 54 -2.53 3.40 -2.77
C GLY A 54 -1.19 2.70 -3.01
N SER A 55 -0.75 2.59 -4.28
CA SER A 55 0.64 2.23 -4.57
C SER A 55 1.56 3.40 -4.24
N SER A 56 2.81 3.11 -3.84
CA SER A 56 3.79 4.16 -3.51
C SER A 56 4.00 5.16 -4.66
N GLY A 57 4.03 4.67 -5.91
CA GLY A 57 4.20 5.51 -7.09
C GLY A 57 3.02 6.44 -7.33
N LYS A 58 1.77 5.93 -7.20
CA LYS A 58 0.56 6.74 -7.36
C LYS A 58 0.46 7.83 -6.29
N LEU A 59 0.69 7.47 -5.03
CA LEU A 59 0.71 8.45 -3.93
C LEU A 59 1.81 9.51 -4.14
N THR A 60 2.98 9.10 -4.62
CA THR A 60 4.06 10.03 -4.99
C THR A 60 3.65 11.02 -6.07
N ALA A 61 2.97 10.56 -7.13
CA ALA A 61 2.48 11.43 -8.17
C ALA A 61 1.48 12.46 -7.61
N GLN A 62 0.54 12.03 -6.77
CA GLN A 62 -0.42 12.91 -6.10
C GLN A 62 0.28 13.95 -5.20
N ILE A 63 1.33 13.56 -4.45
CA ILE A 63 2.12 14.48 -3.62
C ILE A 63 2.81 15.54 -4.49
N VAL A 64 3.40 15.12 -5.60
CA VAL A 64 4.06 16.04 -6.55
C VAL A 64 3.06 17.01 -7.18
N GLU A 65 1.82 16.58 -7.41
CA GLU A 65 0.71 17.40 -7.90
C GLU A 65 0.05 18.27 -6.82
N GLY A 66 0.53 18.18 -5.56
CA GLY A 66 0.09 19.03 -4.46
C GLY A 66 -1.07 18.47 -3.63
N ALA A 67 -1.28 17.15 -3.62
CA ALA A 67 -2.25 16.54 -2.72
C ALA A 67 -1.92 16.89 -1.26
N PRO A 68 -2.93 17.24 -0.43
CA PRO A 68 -2.72 17.79 0.92
C PRO A 68 -2.47 16.70 1.96
N PHE A 69 -1.48 15.82 1.71
CA PHE A 69 -1.08 14.81 2.67
C PHE A 69 -0.07 15.38 3.68
N ASP A 70 -0.09 14.88 4.89
CA ASP A 70 0.77 15.31 6.00
C ASP A 70 1.95 14.36 6.20
N LEU A 71 1.69 13.04 6.12
CA LEU A 71 2.68 11.97 6.20
C LEU A 71 2.60 11.06 4.98
N PHE A 72 3.75 10.55 4.55
CA PHE A 72 3.80 9.55 3.50
C PHE A 72 4.60 8.32 3.93
N PHE A 73 3.93 7.18 3.99
CA PHE A 73 4.47 5.85 4.26
C PHE A 73 4.59 5.07 2.96
N SER A 74 5.79 4.99 2.43
CA SER A 74 6.11 4.28 1.20
C SER A 74 6.58 2.85 1.48
N ALA A 75 6.28 1.92 0.57
CA ALA A 75 6.80 0.56 0.62
C ALA A 75 8.27 0.45 0.17
N ASP A 76 8.93 1.53 -0.21
CA ASP A 76 10.38 1.59 -0.47
C ASP A 76 10.96 2.96 -0.10
N MET A 77 12.28 3.10 -0.25
CA MET A 77 13.01 4.36 -0.06
C MET A 77 13.13 5.20 -1.34
N LYS A 78 12.86 4.62 -2.53
CA LYS A 78 12.97 5.33 -3.82
C LYS A 78 12.05 6.54 -3.87
N TYR A 79 10.78 6.35 -3.57
CA TYR A 79 9.77 7.40 -3.65
C TYR A 79 9.94 8.48 -2.59
N PRO A 80 10.16 8.17 -1.29
CA PRO A 80 10.45 9.18 -0.28
C PRO A 80 11.67 10.03 -0.61
N ARG A 81 12.74 9.45 -1.15
CA ARG A 81 13.93 10.19 -1.59
C ARG A 81 13.61 11.15 -2.74
N ALA A 82 12.85 10.68 -3.75
CA ALA A 82 12.46 11.52 -4.87
C ALA A 82 11.61 12.74 -4.45
N ILE A 83 10.72 12.57 -3.45
CA ILE A 83 9.92 13.66 -2.87
C ILE A 83 10.82 14.63 -2.08
N TYR A 84 11.77 14.11 -1.32
CA TYR A 84 12.75 14.91 -0.57
C TYR A 84 13.64 15.75 -1.50
N GLU A 85 14.16 15.16 -2.57
CA GLU A 85 14.97 15.86 -3.58
C GLU A 85 14.20 16.98 -4.29
N LYS A 86 12.88 16.84 -4.42
CA LYS A 86 11.99 17.92 -4.91
C LYS A 86 11.70 18.99 -3.85
N GLY A 87 12.23 18.85 -2.65
CA GLY A 87 12.03 19.82 -1.59
C GLY A 87 10.61 19.87 -1.00
N LEU A 88 9.83 18.78 -1.13
CA LEU A 88 8.44 18.70 -0.68
C LEU A 88 8.28 18.15 0.74
N THR A 89 9.38 17.85 1.43
CA THR A 89 9.38 17.31 2.80
C THR A 89 9.99 18.27 3.80
N SER A 90 9.62 18.18 5.07
CA SER A 90 10.17 18.96 6.17
C SER A 90 11.51 18.42 6.71
N GLY A 91 11.91 17.21 6.27
CA GLY A 91 13.16 16.56 6.65
C GLY A 91 13.49 15.38 5.73
N PRO A 92 14.66 14.73 5.93
CA PRO A 92 15.07 13.57 5.15
C PRO A 92 14.18 12.36 5.43
N PRO A 93 14.02 11.46 4.44
CA PRO A 93 13.30 10.21 4.64
C PRO A 93 14.04 9.28 5.60
N ARG A 94 13.28 8.51 6.38
CA ARG A 94 13.81 7.43 7.22
C ARG A 94 13.17 6.10 6.91
N ILE A 95 13.91 5.02 7.14
CA ILE A 95 13.35 3.67 7.13
C ILE A 95 12.55 3.48 8.44
N TYR A 96 11.31 3.02 8.33
CA TYR A 96 10.48 2.71 9.49
C TYR A 96 10.26 1.20 9.67
N ALA A 97 10.35 0.40 8.59
CA ALA A 97 10.18 -1.06 8.62
C ALA A 97 10.85 -1.73 7.42
N TYR A 98 10.95 -3.06 7.47
CA TYR A 98 11.28 -3.90 6.32
C TYR A 98 10.10 -4.81 5.98
N GLY A 99 9.76 -4.87 4.69
CA GLY A 99 8.70 -5.71 4.18
C GLY A 99 9.20 -7.06 3.68
N TYR A 100 8.30 -8.04 3.66
CA TYR A 100 8.58 -9.39 3.14
C TYR A 100 7.47 -9.82 2.20
N LEU A 101 7.85 -10.48 1.10
CA LEU A 101 6.93 -11.12 0.17
C LEU A 101 6.48 -12.48 0.71
N VAL A 102 5.23 -12.80 0.40
CA VAL A 102 4.66 -14.13 0.59
C VAL A 102 3.87 -14.55 -0.65
N PHE A 103 3.85 -15.84 -0.93
CA PHE A 103 2.83 -16.44 -1.78
C PHE A 103 1.58 -16.68 -0.93
N TRP A 104 0.41 -16.34 -1.45
CA TRP A 104 -0.87 -16.51 -0.77
C TRP A 104 -1.90 -17.12 -1.71
N SER A 105 -2.61 -18.14 -1.25
CA SER A 105 -3.72 -18.78 -1.95
C SER A 105 -4.86 -19.08 -0.99
N LEU A 106 -6.11 -18.98 -1.47
CA LEU A 106 -7.27 -19.43 -0.70
C LEU A 106 -7.43 -20.96 -0.76
N ASP A 107 -6.89 -21.60 -1.80
CA ASP A 107 -6.86 -23.05 -1.93
C ASP A 107 -5.75 -23.63 -1.04
N GLN A 108 -6.14 -24.40 -0.03
CA GLN A 108 -5.21 -25.07 0.90
C GLN A 108 -4.53 -26.30 0.29
N GLY A 109 -5.03 -26.81 -0.84
CA GLY A 109 -4.45 -27.93 -1.55
C GLY A 109 -3.39 -27.53 -2.57
N LEU A 110 -3.32 -26.24 -2.94
CA LEU A 110 -2.38 -25.75 -3.92
C LEU A 110 -0.95 -25.74 -3.39
N GLU A 111 -0.03 -26.36 -4.11
CA GLU A 111 1.40 -26.31 -3.77
C GLU A 111 2.00 -24.93 -4.13
N LEU A 112 2.43 -24.17 -3.12
CA LEU A 112 3.09 -22.87 -3.32
C LEU A 112 4.59 -23.05 -3.60
N THR A 113 4.94 -23.92 -4.57
CA THR A 113 6.29 -24.26 -5.04
C THR A 113 6.46 -23.85 -6.50
N ASN A 114 7.68 -23.96 -7.05
CA ASN A 114 7.92 -23.71 -8.48
C ASN A 114 7.03 -24.60 -9.33
N GLU A 115 6.96 -25.87 -8.99
CA GLU A 115 6.17 -26.89 -9.70
C GLU A 115 4.67 -26.55 -9.66
N GLY A 116 4.15 -26.18 -8.47
CA GLY A 116 2.75 -25.79 -8.33
C GLY A 116 2.41 -24.53 -9.13
N LEU A 117 3.26 -23.50 -9.10
CA LEU A 117 3.07 -22.27 -9.88
C LEU A 117 3.10 -22.51 -11.40
N LEU A 118 3.90 -23.48 -11.85
CA LEU A 118 3.98 -23.89 -13.25
C LEU A 118 2.82 -24.80 -13.66
N GLY A 119 2.14 -25.46 -12.72
CA GLY A 119 1.07 -26.40 -12.93
C GLY A 119 -0.15 -25.81 -13.66
N GLU A 120 -0.96 -26.67 -14.26
CA GLU A 120 -2.17 -26.26 -15.02
C GLU A 120 -3.29 -25.74 -14.09
N GLU A 121 -3.25 -26.08 -12.81
CA GLU A 121 -4.22 -25.65 -11.80
C GLU A 121 -4.09 -24.14 -11.50
N VAL A 122 -2.89 -23.55 -11.70
CA VAL A 122 -2.63 -22.13 -11.58
C VAL A 122 -2.72 -21.46 -12.95
N ARG A 123 -3.81 -20.76 -13.20
CA ARG A 123 -4.04 -20.01 -14.44
C ARG A 123 -3.68 -18.54 -14.30
N HIS A 124 -3.86 -17.99 -13.09
CA HIS A 124 -3.57 -16.59 -12.80
C HIS A 124 -2.75 -16.47 -11.53
N ILE A 125 -1.70 -15.68 -11.60
CA ILE A 125 -0.82 -15.33 -10.48
C ILE A 125 -0.91 -13.81 -10.29
N ALA A 126 -1.54 -13.37 -9.21
CA ALA A 126 -1.70 -11.95 -8.93
C ALA A 126 -0.42 -11.36 -8.33
N THR A 127 -0.01 -10.21 -8.82
CA THR A 127 1.04 -9.39 -8.23
C THR A 127 0.73 -7.91 -8.41
N ALA A 128 1.36 -7.03 -7.63
CA ALA A 128 1.20 -5.61 -7.83
C ALA A 128 2.00 -5.16 -9.08
N ASN A 129 1.58 -4.04 -9.70
CA ASN A 129 2.26 -3.50 -10.88
C ASN A 129 3.69 -3.06 -10.52
N PRO A 130 4.74 -3.63 -11.13
CA PRO A 130 6.13 -3.31 -10.82
C PRO A 130 6.53 -1.85 -11.18
N GLU A 131 5.81 -1.19 -12.09
CA GLU A 131 6.07 0.20 -12.45
C GLU A 131 5.78 1.16 -11.28
N THR A 132 4.76 0.87 -10.48
CA THR A 132 4.26 1.79 -9.44
C THR A 132 4.34 1.24 -8.02
N ALA A 133 4.45 -0.08 -7.85
CA ALA A 133 4.43 -0.73 -6.55
C ALA A 133 5.76 -1.43 -6.23
N PRO A 134 6.42 -1.10 -5.09
CA PRO A 134 7.66 -1.76 -4.67
C PRO A 134 7.53 -3.27 -4.51
N TYR A 135 6.40 -3.75 -4.00
CA TYR A 135 6.12 -5.18 -3.89
C TYR A 135 5.99 -5.88 -5.25
N GLY A 136 5.54 -5.15 -6.28
CA GLY A 136 5.52 -5.66 -7.66
C GLY A 136 6.92 -5.87 -8.20
N ARG A 137 7.83 -4.90 -7.99
CA ARG A 137 9.25 -5.05 -8.36
C ARG A 137 9.91 -6.22 -7.64
N ALA A 138 9.72 -6.30 -6.32
CA ALA A 138 10.25 -7.40 -5.53
C ALA A 138 9.69 -8.77 -5.98
N ALA A 139 8.41 -8.84 -6.39
CA ALA A 139 7.82 -10.05 -6.93
C ALA A 139 8.42 -10.44 -8.28
N GLU A 140 8.67 -9.47 -9.16
CA GLU A 140 9.33 -9.69 -10.44
C GLU A 140 10.77 -10.20 -10.23
N ASP A 141 11.54 -9.56 -9.35
CA ASP A 141 12.91 -9.99 -9.00
C ASP A 141 12.91 -11.40 -8.42
N LEU A 142 11.99 -11.70 -7.49
CA LEU A 142 11.82 -13.04 -6.92
C LEU A 142 11.56 -14.09 -8.02
N LEU A 143 10.59 -13.86 -8.91
CA LEU A 143 10.22 -14.82 -9.96
C LEU A 143 11.34 -15.02 -10.98
N LYS A 144 12.11 -13.98 -11.29
CA LYS A 144 13.34 -14.06 -12.08
C LYS A 144 14.42 -14.85 -11.35
N GLY A 145 14.64 -14.57 -10.06
CA GLY A 145 15.58 -15.31 -9.22
C GLY A 145 15.23 -16.80 -9.07
N MET A 146 13.94 -17.14 -9.08
CA MET A 146 13.44 -18.53 -9.12
C MET A 146 13.61 -19.19 -10.49
N GLY A 147 13.93 -18.46 -11.56
CA GLY A 147 14.07 -18.97 -12.93
C GLY A 147 12.77 -19.43 -13.58
N ILE A 148 11.62 -18.88 -13.14
CA ILE A 148 10.30 -19.26 -13.66
C ILE A 148 9.57 -18.08 -14.32
N PHE A 149 10.07 -16.84 -14.25
CA PHE A 149 9.37 -15.64 -14.71
C PHE A 149 8.85 -15.79 -16.15
N GLU A 150 9.70 -16.13 -17.11
CA GLU A 150 9.33 -16.26 -18.54
C GLU A 150 8.30 -17.38 -18.78
N LYS A 151 8.29 -18.40 -17.91
CA LYS A 151 7.36 -19.54 -18.03
C LYS A 151 5.96 -19.22 -17.54
N ILE A 152 5.84 -18.27 -16.60
CA ILE A 152 4.57 -17.89 -15.98
C ILE A 152 4.12 -16.48 -16.37
N GLU A 153 4.87 -15.76 -17.21
CA GLU A 153 4.55 -14.39 -17.61
C GLU A 153 3.11 -14.25 -18.14
N SER A 154 2.65 -15.22 -18.94
CA SER A 154 1.28 -15.25 -19.45
C SER A 154 0.20 -15.50 -18.38
N LYS A 155 0.58 -15.95 -17.19
CA LYS A 155 -0.31 -16.17 -16.04
C LYS A 155 -0.36 -14.94 -15.13
N LEU A 156 0.56 -13.97 -15.28
CA LEU A 156 0.65 -12.82 -14.39
C LEU A 156 -0.53 -11.86 -14.62
N VAL A 157 -1.20 -11.48 -13.54
CA VAL A 157 -2.22 -10.44 -13.50
C VAL A 157 -1.78 -9.34 -12.53
N PHE A 158 -1.79 -8.11 -13.01
CA PHE A 158 -1.24 -6.98 -12.28
C PHE A 158 -2.33 -6.14 -11.61
N GLY A 159 -2.30 -6.09 -10.27
CA GLY A 159 -3.06 -5.13 -9.51
C GLY A 159 -2.36 -3.77 -9.48
N GLU A 160 -3.09 -2.68 -9.49
CA GLU A 160 -2.55 -1.32 -9.36
C GLU A 160 -1.74 -1.14 -8.06
N SER A 161 -2.09 -1.92 -7.03
CA SER A 161 -1.46 -1.91 -5.71
C SER A 161 -1.55 -3.28 -5.05
N VAL A 162 -0.87 -3.46 -3.91
CA VAL A 162 -1.01 -4.67 -3.07
C VAL A 162 -2.47 -4.89 -2.66
N ALA A 163 -3.26 -3.83 -2.41
CA ALA A 163 -4.67 -3.98 -2.06
C ALA A 163 -5.49 -4.62 -3.20
N GLN A 164 -5.29 -4.19 -4.45
CA GLN A 164 -5.98 -4.80 -5.60
C GLN A 164 -5.47 -6.22 -5.86
N THR A 165 -4.17 -6.48 -5.69
CA THR A 165 -3.61 -7.84 -5.73
C THR A 165 -4.35 -8.76 -4.75
N ASN A 166 -4.54 -8.29 -3.50
CA ASN A 166 -5.27 -9.04 -2.47
C ASN A 166 -6.74 -9.27 -2.86
N GLN A 167 -7.38 -8.31 -3.53
CA GLN A 167 -8.75 -8.49 -4.04
C GLN A 167 -8.83 -9.59 -5.10
N PHE A 168 -7.86 -9.70 -6.01
CA PHE A 168 -7.80 -10.79 -6.99
C PHE A 168 -7.70 -12.16 -6.32
N ILE A 169 -6.90 -12.28 -5.24
CA ILE A 169 -6.79 -13.51 -4.46
C ILE A 169 -8.12 -13.81 -3.73
N LEU A 170 -8.64 -12.81 -2.99
CA LEU A 170 -9.84 -12.96 -2.16
C LEU A 170 -11.11 -13.25 -2.97
N SER A 171 -11.19 -12.78 -4.21
CA SER A 171 -12.31 -13.05 -5.11
C SER A 171 -12.17 -14.38 -5.87
N GLY A 172 -11.02 -15.07 -5.76
CA GLY A 172 -10.72 -16.26 -6.54
C GLY A 172 -10.45 -15.98 -8.04
N THR A 173 -10.23 -14.71 -8.40
CA THR A 173 -9.83 -14.32 -9.77
C THR A 173 -8.42 -14.79 -10.08
N ALA A 174 -7.57 -14.89 -9.07
CA ALA A 174 -6.25 -15.50 -9.14
C ALA A 174 -6.16 -16.63 -8.12
N GLU A 175 -5.66 -17.78 -8.53
CA GLU A 175 -5.48 -18.97 -7.70
C GLU A 175 -4.40 -18.74 -6.63
N VAL A 176 -3.40 -17.92 -6.96
CA VAL A 176 -2.30 -17.54 -6.06
C VAL A 176 -1.89 -16.08 -6.31
N GLY A 177 -1.32 -15.43 -5.33
CA GLY A 177 -0.70 -14.13 -5.52
C GLY A 177 0.53 -13.92 -4.66
N LEU A 178 1.33 -12.94 -5.07
CA LEU A 178 2.48 -12.42 -4.35
C LEU A 178 2.06 -11.13 -3.65
N THR A 179 2.06 -11.17 -2.31
CA THR A 179 1.60 -10.06 -1.47
C THR A 179 2.54 -9.81 -0.29
N ALA A 180 2.20 -8.83 0.55
CA ALA A 180 2.98 -8.50 1.73
C ALA A 180 2.65 -9.44 2.89
N ARG A 181 3.68 -9.83 3.66
CA ARG A 181 3.49 -10.60 4.90
C ARG A 181 2.58 -9.89 5.90
N SER A 182 2.64 -8.55 5.99
CA SER A 182 1.76 -7.73 6.83
C SER A 182 0.28 -7.97 6.54
N VAL A 183 -0.08 -8.23 5.29
CA VAL A 183 -1.48 -8.51 4.87
C VAL A 183 -1.96 -9.85 5.43
N VAL A 184 -1.21 -10.93 5.18
CA VAL A 184 -1.62 -12.29 5.60
C VAL A 184 -1.51 -12.49 7.12
N SER A 185 -0.76 -11.64 7.81
CA SER A 185 -0.66 -11.61 9.27
C SER A 185 -1.75 -10.80 9.95
N ALA A 186 -2.48 -9.97 9.20
CA ALA A 186 -3.57 -9.15 9.73
C ALA A 186 -4.78 -9.99 10.14
N PRO A 187 -5.54 -9.57 11.16
CA PRO A 187 -6.75 -10.27 11.60
C PRO A 187 -7.75 -10.55 10.48
N GLU A 188 -7.87 -9.63 9.52
CA GLU A 188 -8.76 -9.68 8.36
C GLU A 188 -8.44 -10.82 7.39
N ALA A 189 -7.17 -11.22 7.31
CA ALA A 189 -6.70 -12.33 6.47
C ALA A 189 -6.49 -13.64 7.24
N LYS A 190 -6.56 -13.60 8.58
CA LYS A 190 -6.31 -14.75 9.43
C LYS A 190 -7.27 -15.92 9.11
N GLY A 191 -6.67 -17.08 8.81
CA GLY A 191 -7.44 -18.29 8.47
C GLY A 191 -8.00 -18.32 7.04
N LYS A 192 -7.72 -17.30 6.22
CA LYS A 192 -8.13 -17.28 4.80
C LYS A 192 -7.04 -17.96 3.95
N GLY A 193 -7.23 -19.22 3.68
CA GLY A 193 -6.33 -20.02 2.84
C GLY A 193 -5.00 -20.35 3.52
N GLN A 194 -3.95 -20.39 2.73
CA GLN A 194 -2.57 -20.68 3.14
C GLN A 194 -1.59 -19.65 2.55
N TRP A 195 -0.46 -19.48 3.19
CA TRP A 195 0.61 -18.66 2.65
C TRP A 195 1.99 -19.27 2.96
N ARG A 196 2.96 -18.97 2.11
CA ARG A 196 4.36 -19.36 2.26
C ARG A 196 5.26 -18.14 2.08
N ALA A 197 6.24 -17.98 2.97
CA ALA A 197 7.25 -16.94 2.82
C ALA A 197 8.05 -17.15 1.53
N ALA A 198 8.26 -16.08 0.77
CA ALA A 198 9.18 -16.06 -0.35
C ALA A 198 10.65 -16.05 0.16
N ASP A 199 11.55 -16.58 -0.66
CA ASP A 199 12.99 -16.53 -0.34
C ASP A 199 13.50 -15.09 -0.47
N ALA A 200 13.80 -14.47 0.67
CA ALA A 200 14.26 -13.09 0.75
C ALA A 200 15.67 -12.86 0.13
N THR A 201 16.38 -13.91 -0.26
CA THR A 201 17.68 -13.80 -0.94
C THR A 201 17.54 -13.56 -2.44
N LEU A 202 16.33 -13.72 -2.99
CA LEU A 202 16.04 -13.61 -4.42
C LEU A 202 15.49 -12.25 -4.85
N TYR A 203 15.34 -11.30 -3.92
CA TYR A 203 14.91 -9.92 -4.21
C TYR A 203 15.57 -8.93 -3.26
N GLU A 204 15.66 -7.67 -3.67
CA GLU A 204 16.22 -6.61 -2.84
C GLU A 204 15.37 -6.38 -1.58
N PRO A 205 16.01 -6.08 -0.42
CA PRO A 205 15.27 -5.79 0.81
C PRO A 205 14.25 -4.66 0.61
N ILE A 206 13.01 -4.92 0.98
CA ILE A 206 11.92 -3.95 0.87
C ILE A 206 12.01 -2.98 2.06
N ALA A 207 12.96 -2.04 2.00
CA ALA A 207 13.15 -1.00 3.02
C ALA A 207 12.07 0.07 2.88
N GLN A 208 11.11 0.10 3.80
CA GLN A 208 9.95 0.99 3.75
C GLN A 208 10.30 2.35 4.35
N GLY A 209 9.95 3.42 3.63
CA GLY A 209 10.33 4.78 3.95
C GLY A 209 9.18 5.67 4.42
N LEU A 210 9.45 6.50 5.41
CA LEU A 210 8.56 7.56 5.92
C LEU A 210 9.16 8.93 5.63
N VAL A 211 8.32 9.86 5.20
CA VAL A 211 8.61 11.30 5.19
C VAL A 211 7.46 12.11 5.77
N HIS A 212 7.81 13.21 6.42
CA HIS A 212 6.90 14.28 6.77
C HIS A 212 6.83 15.26 5.59
N LEU A 213 5.65 15.48 5.05
CA LEU A 213 5.45 16.42 3.96
C LEU A 213 5.41 17.85 4.48
N LYS A 214 5.87 18.81 3.67
CA LYS A 214 5.84 20.22 4.06
C LYS A 214 4.42 20.70 4.25
N GLN A 215 4.10 21.16 5.45
CA GLN A 215 2.81 21.69 5.80
C GLN A 215 2.83 23.20 5.91
N ARG A 216 1.70 23.83 5.54
CA ARG A 216 1.46 25.27 5.79
C ARG A 216 0.82 25.52 7.16
N ASN A 217 0.30 24.47 7.79
CA ASN A 217 -0.34 24.52 9.10
C ASN A 217 0.61 23.96 10.17
N PRO A 218 1.12 24.81 11.10
CA PRO A 218 2.03 24.36 12.17
C PRO A 218 1.43 23.30 13.10
N GLU A 219 0.12 23.30 13.28
CA GLU A 219 -0.58 22.33 14.11
C GLU A 219 -0.52 20.92 13.49
N LYS A 220 -0.77 20.80 12.18
CA LYS A 220 -0.61 19.54 11.47
C LYS A 220 0.83 19.03 11.46
N GLU A 221 1.81 19.93 11.41
CA GLU A 221 3.21 19.55 11.54
C GLU A 221 3.52 18.99 12.94
N LYS A 222 2.91 19.55 14.00
CA LYS A 222 3.01 19.02 15.35
C LYS A 222 2.37 17.64 15.44
N TRP A 223 1.14 17.44 14.93
CA TRP A 223 0.45 16.14 14.92
C TRP A 223 1.21 15.07 14.13
N ALA A 224 1.82 15.45 13.02
CA ALA A 224 2.66 14.53 12.24
C ALA A 224 3.87 14.04 13.04
N ARG A 225 4.50 14.92 13.84
CA ARG A 225 5.58 14.53 14.76
C ARG A 225 5.07 13.64 15.89
N GLU A 226 3.93 13.96 16.49
CA GLU A 226 3.33 13.15 17.55
C GLU A 226 2.98 11.74 17.04
N PHE A 227 2.46 11.63 15.81
CA PHE A 227 2.20 10.32 15.19
C PHE A 227 3.49 9.53 14.93
N ASP A 228 4.57 10.20 14.46
CA ASP A 228 5.87 9.55 14.26
C ASP A 228 6.49 9.08 15.58
N ASP A 229 6.37 9.87 16.66
CA ASP A 229 6.86 9.51 17.99
C ASP A 229 6.05 8.33 18.57
N PHE A 230 4.72 8.36 18.41
CA PHE A 230 3.84 7.24 18.75
C PHE A 230 4.25 5.96 17.99
N LEU A 231 4.48 6.04 16.68
CA LEU A 231 4.91 4.89 15.90
C LEU A 231 6.23 4.27 16.40
N ARG A 232 7.17 5.08 16.87
CA ARG A 232 8.45 4.61 17.41
C ARG A 232 8.33 3.91 18.76
N SER A 233 7.24 4.15 19.48
CA SER A 233 6.98 3.54 20.79
C SER A 233 6.29 2.19 20.72
N GLN A 234 5.80 1.78 19.50
CA GLN A 234 5.13 0.50 19.27
C GLN A 234 6.14 -0.60 18.96
#